data_5a566be727a435913e446a893f10a4e1
#
_entry.id   5a566be727a435913e446a893f10a4e1
#
_cell.length_a   1.000
_cell.length_b   1.000
_cell.length_c   1.000
_cell.angle_alpha   90.00
_cell.angle_beta   90.00
_cell.angle_gamma   90.00
#
_symmetry.space_group_name_H-M   'P 1'
#
loop_
_entity.id
_entity.type
_entity.pdbx_description
1 polymer ?
#
loop_
_entity_poly.entity_id
_entity_poly.type
_entity_poly.pdbx_seq_one_letter_code
_entity_poly.pdbx_strand_id
1 'polypeptide(L)'
;KLYSARIIPFKGSWIEFATDINNVMYAYIDRKKKLPVTTLLRAIGFESDRDILEIFNLAEEVKVTKANLKKFIGRKLAARVLKTWVEDFVDEDTGEVVSIERNDVIIDRESVLDSDNIEAILDSGTQNILLHREDQNLSDYAIIYNTLQKDPSNSEKEAVLYIYRQLRNAEPADEASAREVITNLFFSEKRYDLGEVGRYRINKKLGLTTSADVKVLTKEDIIEIIKYLIELINSKAIVDDIDHLSNRRVRTVGEQLYNQFGIGLARMSLSLIHISEPTRP
;
A
#
# COMPACT_ATOMS: atom_id res chain seq x y z
N LYS A 1 17.93 14.60 6.72
CA LYS A 1 18.27 13.17 6.80
C LYS A 1 17.18 12.39 6.10
N LEU A 2 17.55 11.37 5.32
CA LEU A 2 16.59 10.43 4.71
C LEU A 2 16.55 9.19 5.59
N TYR A 3 15.34 8.71 5.86
CA TYR A 3 15.11 7.53 6.67
C TYR A 3 14.49 6.43 5.81
N SER A 4 14.79 5.18 6.17
CA SER A 4 14.17 4.01 5.55
C SER A 4 13.84 2.96 6.61
N ALA A 5 12.81 2.18 6.34
CA ALA A 5 12.44 1.01 7.13
C ALA A 5 12.43 -0.21 6.22
N ARG A 6 13.13 -1.28 6.60
CA ARG A 6 13.25 -2.49 5.78
C ARG A 6 12.79 -3.70 6.56
N ILE A 7 11.93 -4.50 5.94
CA ILE A 7 11.51 -5.80 6.47
C ILE A 7 12.19 -6.89 5.65
N ILE A 8 12.94 -7.72 6.33
CA ILE A 8 13.62 -8.88 5.76
C ILE A 8 13.00 -10.12 6.39
N PRO A 9 12.06 -10.81 5.68
CA PRO A 9 11.42 -12.01 6.20
C PRO A 9 12.40 -13.19 6.28
N PHE A 10 12.03 -14.23 7.02
CA PHE A 10 12.73 -15.50 6.99
C PHE A 10 12.62 -16.16 5.61
N LYS A 11 11.43 -16.08 5.01
CA LYS A 11 11.10 -16.56 3.67
C LYS A 11 10.16 -15.56 3.00
N GLY A 12 10.43 -15.17 1.77
CA GLY A 12 9.56 -14.28 0.99
C GLY A 12 10.24 -13.02 0.48
N SER A 13 9.47 -12.14 -0.12
CA SER A 13 9.95 -10.90 -0.71
C SER A 13 10.29 -9.84 0.33
N TRP A 14 11.34 -9.09 0.08
CA TRP A 14 11.73 -7.96 0.92
C TRP A 14 10.88 -6.76 0.60
N ILE A 15 10.53 -5.99 1.62
CA ILE A 15 9.89 -4.69 1.45
C ILE A 15 10.68 -3.62 2.20
N GLU A 16 10.90 -2.51 1.53
CA GLU A 16 11.58 -1.34 2.10
C GLU A 16 10.74 -0.10 1.83
N PHE A 17 10.51 0.69 2.87
CA PHE A 17 9.89 2.00 2.78
C PHE A 17 10.98 3.04 2.94
N ALA A 18 11.05 3.98 2.01
CA ALA A 18 12.05 5.05 2.06
C ALA A 18 11.46 6.39 1.62
N THR A 19 11.99 7.45 2.19
CA THR A 19 11.59 8.82 1.85
C THR A 19 12.58 9.44 0.87
N ASP A 20 12.06 10.24 -0.02
CA ASP A 20 12.85 11.02 -0.99
C ASP A 20 13.08 12.46 -0.48
N ILE A 21 14.01 13.16 -1.11
CA ILE A 21 14.32 14.58 -0.85
C ILE A 21 13.10 15.50 -1.04
N ASN A 22 12.13 15.09 -1.85
CA ASN A 22 10.87 15.81 -2.10
C ASN A 22 9.78 15.50 -1.07
N ASN A 23 10.12 14.88 0.05
CA ASN A 23 9.14 14.42 1.05
C ASN A 23 8.05 13.54 0.43
N VAL A 24 8.42 12.60 -0.41
CA VAL A 24 7.56 11.54 -0.97
C VAL A 24 8.03 10.21 -0.44
N MET A 25 7.10 9.36 0.00
CA MET A 25 7.41 8.04 0.50
C MET A 25 7.18 6.98 -0.57
N TYR A 26 8.18 6.13 -0.76
CA TYR A 26 8.16 5.04 -1.71
C TYR A 26 8.34 3.69 -1.03
N ALA A 27 7.69 2.68 -1.58
CA ALA A 27 7.91 1.28 -1.26
C ALA A 27 8.77 0.62 -2.35
N TYR A 28 9.73 -0.19 -1.94
CA TYR A 28 10.57 -1.00 -2.82
C TYR A 28 10.34 -2.47 -2.51
N ILE A 29 9.97 -3.24 -3.50
CA ILE A 29 9.77 -4.68 -3.39
C ILE A 29 10.97 -5.37 -4.03
N ASP A 30 11.68 -6.20 -3.26
CA ASP A 30 12.89 -6.93 -3.69
C ASP A 30 13.96 -6.03 -4.32
N ARG A 31 14.11 -4.79 -3.82
CA ARG A 31 15.03 -3.76 -4.33
C ARG A 31 14.83 -3.42 -5.82
N LYS A 32 13.67 -3.73 -6.36
CA LYS A 32 13.30 -3.40 -7.74
C LYS A 32 12.80 -1.96 -7.85
N LYS A 33 11.89 -1.72 -8.78
CA LYS A 33 11.33 -0.39 -9.04
C LYS A 33 10.61 0.19 -7.82
N LYS A 34 10.73 1.49 -7.63
CA LYS A 34 10.05 2.22 -6.58
C LYS A 34 8.57 2.44 -6.92
N LEU A 35 7.72 2.29 -5.93
CA LEU A 35 6.28 2.51 -6.00
C LEU A 35 5.89 3.56 -4.96
N PRO A 36 4.98 4.51 -5.24
CA PRO A 36 4.41 5.34 -4.18
C PRO A 36 3.77 4.45 -3.11
N VAL A 37 3.96 4.80 -1.84
CA VAL A 37 3.38 4.02 -0.73
C VAL A 37 1.85 3.99 -0.81
N THR A 38 1.23 5.08 -1.27
CA THR A 38 -0.23 5.17 -1.45
C THR A 38 -0.77 4.20 -2.48
N THR A 39 -0.04 3.97 -3.57
CA THR A 39 -0.37 2.93 -4.56
C THR A 39 -0.38 1.53 -3.91
N LEU A 40 0.61 1.25 -3.04
CA LEU A 40 0.63 -0.02 -2.30
C LEU A 40 -0.56 -0.13 -1.34
N LEU A 41 -0.88 0.95 -0.60
CA LEU A 41 -2.03 0.97 0.31
C LEU A 41 -3.35 0.71 -0.44
N ARG A 42 -3.54 1.31 -1.62
CA ARG A 42 -4.72 1.02 -2.46
C ARG A 42 -4.79 -0.44 -2.85
N ALA A 43 -3.67 -1.01 -3.32
CA ALA A 43 -3.62 -2.39 -3.78
C ALA A 43 -3.87 -3.43 -2.67
N ILE A 44 -3.68 -3.08 -1.41
CA ILE A 44 -3.99 -3.95 -0.26
C ILE A 44 -5.39 -3.72 0.33
N GLY A 45 -6.19 -2.83 -0.28
CA GLY A 45 -7.61 -2.65 0.01
C GLY A 45 -8.00 -1.35 0.70
N PHE A 46 -7.18 -0.30 0.61
CA PHE A 46 -7.56 1.08 0.97
C PHE A 46 -7.80 1.86 -0.32
N GLU A 47 -8.95 1.63 -0.93
CA GLU A 47 -9.24 1.98 -2.31
C GLU A 47 -9.18 3.48 -2.59
N SER A 48 -9.82 4.28 -1.74
CA SER A 48 -10.00 5.71 -1.97
C SER A 48 -8.95 6.58 -1.27
N ASP A 49 -8.78 7.82 -1.74
CA ASP A 49 -8.02 8.84 -1.04
C ASP A 49 -8.56 9.05 0.38
N ARG A 50 -9.88 8.93 0.54
CA ARG A 50 -10.57 9.03 1.82
C ARG A 50 -10.07 7.99 2.80
N ASP A 51 -10.02 6.71 2.39
CA ASP A 51 -9.58 5.61 3.27
C ASP A 51 -8.14 5.83 3.74
N ILE A 52 -7.26 6.26 2.83
CA ILE A 52 -5.86 6.54 3.16
C ILE A 52 -5.76 7.72 4.14
N LEU A 53 -6.49 8.80 3.92
CA LEU A 53 -6.47 9.97 4.80
C LEU A 53 -7.08 9.67 6.17
N GLU A 54 -8.11 8.81 6.23
CA GLU A 54 -8.75 8.38 7.47
C GLU A 54 -7.81 7.55 8.34
N ILE A 55 -7.05 6.61 7.76
CA ILE A 55 -6.05 5.80 8.47
C ILE A 55 -5.04 6.66 9.23
N PHE A 56 -4.60 7.76 8.60
CA PHE A 56 -3.65 8.69 9.19
C PHE A 56 -4.33 9.84 9.94
N ASN A 57 -5.67 9.85 10.00
CA ASN A 57 -6.49 10.88 10.65
C ASN A 57 -6.17 12.31 10.16
N LEU A 58 -5.97 12.47 8.85
CA LEU A 58 -5.48 13.72 8.25
C LEU A 58 -6.58 14.62 7.72
N ALA A 59 -7.77 14.09 7.49
CA ALA A 59 -8.87 14.81 6.89
C ALA A 59 -10.09 14.89 7.82
N GLU A 60 -10.85 15.95 7.66
CA GLU A 60 -12.15 16.17 8.26
C GLU A 60 -13.22 16.03 7.19
N GLU A 61 -14.22 15.18 7.43
CA GLU A 61 -15.34 15.01 6.53
C GLU A 61 -16.40 16.09 6.76
N VAL A 62 -16.73 16.82 5.70
CA VAL A 62 -17.72 17.88 5.72
C VAL A 62 -18.86 17.55 4.76
N LYS A 63 -20.10 17.58 5.27
CA LYS A 63 -21.31 17.43 4.44
C LYS A 63 -21.46 18.59 3.49
N VAL A 64 -21.71 18.28 2.21
CA VAL A 64 -21.93 19.24 1.14
C VAL A 64 -23.28 19.89 1.30
N THR A 65 -23.31 21.05 1.93
CA THR A 65 -24.45 21.96 1.98
C THR A 65 -23.96 23.38 1.76
N LYS A 66 -24.76 24.20 1.09
CA LYS A 66 -24.38 25.59 0.79
C LYS A 66 -24.01 26.40 2.04
N ALA A 67 -24.64 26.10 3.19
CA ALA A 67 -24.36 26.76 4.46
C ALA A 67 -23.04 26.29 5.09
N ASN A 68 -22.72 25.01 4.99
CA ASN A 68 -21.47 24.46 5.55
C ASN A 68 -20.27 24.87 4.71
N LEU A 69 -20.35 24.74 3.39
CA LEU A 69 -19.22 25.05 2.50
C LEU A 69 -18.78 26.52 2.63
N LYS A 70 -19.72 27.45 2.83
CA LYS A 70 -19.40 28.85 3.09
C LYS A 70 -18.60 29.10 4.36
N LYS A 71 -18.70 28.23 5.37
CA LYS A 71 -17.94 28.37 6.62
C LYS A 71 -16.47 27.97 6.44
N PHE A 72 -16.18 27.15 5.45
CA PHE A 72 -14.87 26.57 5.20
C PHE A 72 -14.15 27.19 3.98
N ILE A 73 -14.62 28.35 3.50
CA ILE A 73 -13.96 29.10 2.42
C ILE A 73 -12.52 29.44 2.84
N GLY A 74 -11.57 29.18 1.94
CA GLY A 74 -10.15 29.40 2.17
C GLY A 74 -9.41 28.15 2.66
N ARG A 75 -10.11 27.08 3.07
CA ARG A 75 -9.48 25.78 3.40
C ARG A 75 -9.17 24.99 2.14
N LYS A 76 -8.18 24.11 2.24
CA LYS A 76 -7.77 23.24 1.14
C LYS A 76 -8.49 21.91 1.18
N LEU A 77 -8.81 21.38 0.01
CA LEU A 77 -9.32 20.04 -0.18
C LEU A 77 -8.22 19.00 0.07
N ALA A 78 -8.50 18.02 0.91
CA ALA A 78 -7.58 16.94 1.22
C ALA A 78 -7.65 15.80 0.18
N ALA A 79 -8.81 15.61 -0.46
CA ALA A 79 -9.02 14.62 -1.50
C ALA A 79 -9.69 15.23 -2.73
N ARG A 80 -9.60 14.52 -3.85
CA ARG A 80 -10.30 14.89 -5.08
C ARG A 80 -11.81 14.84 -4.89
N VAL A 81 -12.50 15.77 -5.49
CA VAL A 81 -13.96 15.72 -5.62
C VAL A 81 -14.28 15.04 -6.93
N LEU A 82 -14.94 13.88 -6.84
CA LEU A 82 -15.29 13.05 -7.99
C LEU A 82 -16.79 13.13 -8.26
N LYS A 83 -17.15 13.23 -9.53
CA LYS A 83 -18.51 12.96 -9.99
C LYS A 83 -18.56 11.53 -10.49
N THR A 84 -19.29 10.69 -9.77
CA THR A 84 -19.47 9.29 -10.13
C THR A 84 -20.78 9.13 -10.88
N TRP A 85 -20.75 8.51 -12.05
CA TRP A 85 -21.96 8.06 -12.76
C TRP A 85 -21.77 6.66 -13.32
N VAL A 86 -22.86 5.99 -13.54
CA VAL A 86 -22.86 4.66 -14.15
C VAL A 86 -23.21 4.82 -15.63
N GLU A 87 -22.36 4.29 -16.49
CA GLU A 87 -22.57 4.22 -17.92
C GLU A 87 -22.85 2.76 -18.30
N ASP A 88 -24.03 2.51 -18.85
CA ASP A 88 -24.45 1.18 -19.26
C ASP A 88 -24.03 0.94 -20.72
N PHE A 89 -23.18 -0.05 -20.93
CA PHE A 89 -22.79 -0.53 -22.24
C PHE A 89 -23.50 -1.87 -22.54
N VAL A 90 -24.05 -1.97 -23.74
CA VAL A 90 -24.52 -3.26 -24.24
C VAL A 90 -23.36 -3.90 -25.00
N ASP A 91 -22.91 -5.04 -24.54
CA ASP A 91 -21.91 -5.84 -25.25
C ASP A 91 -22.55 -6.37 -26.55
N GLU A 92 -22.00 -5.97 -27.69
CA GLU A 92 -22.52 -6.32 -29.00
C GLU A 92 -22.45 -7.84 -29.31
N ASP A 93 -21.50 -8.56 -28.65
CA ASP A 93 -21.30 -10.00 -28.88
C ASP A 93 -22.16 -10.88 -27.97
N THR A 94 -22.42 -10.45 -26.73
CA THR A 94 -23.16 -11.25 -25.73
C THR A 94 -24.58 -10.73 -25.49
N GLY A 95 -24.85 -9.46 -25.82
CA GLY A 95 -26.14 -8.79 -25.54
C GLY A 95 -26.34 -8.48 -24.03
N GLU A 96 -25.33 -8.68 -23.20
CA GLU A 96 -25.38 -8.35 -21.77
C GLU A 96 -25.17 -6.85 -21.56
N VAL A 97 -25.89 -6.28 -20.61
CA VAL A 97 -25.68 -4.90 -20.17
C VAL A 97 -24.58 -4.88 -19.11
N VAL A 98 -23.43 -4.30 -19.46
CA VAL A 98 -22.33 -4.10 -18.53
C VAL A 98 -22.37 -2.66 -18.04
N SER A 99 -22.67 -2.48 -16.76
CA SER A 99 -22.63 -1.15 -16.10
C SER A 99 -21.21 -0.83 -15.65
N ILE A 100 -20.64 0.22 -16.20
CA ILE A 100 -19.29 0.69 -15.85
C ILE A 100 -19.41 1.97 -15.04
N GLU A 101 -18.87 1.96 -13.84
CA GLU A 101 -18.76 3.14 -12.99
C GLU A 101 -17.64 4.05 -13.52
N ARG A 102 -17.99 5.29 -13.84
CA ARG A 102 -17.04 6.32 -14.27
C ARG A 102 -16.90 7.41 -13.22
N ASN A 103 -15.66 7.84 -12.99
CA ASN A 103 -15.31 8.87 -12.03
C ASN A 103 -14.61 10.03 -12.73
N ASP A 104 -15.30 11.16 -12.88
CA ASP A 104 -14.68 12.38 -13.38
C ASP A 104 -14.19 13.24 -12.22
N VAL A 105 -12.94 13.69 -12.32
CA VAL A 105 -12.37 14.61 -11.34
C VAL A 105 -12.87 16.02 -11.64
N ILE A 106 -13.67 16.58 -10.72
CA ILE A 106 -14.22 17.94 -10.84
C ILE A 106 -13.24 18.94 -10.28
N ILE A 107 -12.71 18.64 -9.08
CA ILE A 107 -11.73 19.49 -8.40
C ILE A 107 -10.60 18.60 -7.89
N ASP A 108 -9.39 19.02 -8.15
CA ASP A 108 -8.20 18.27 -7.72
C ASP A 108 -7.87 18.53 -6.23
N ARG A 109 -7.03 17.64 -5.67
CA ARG A 109 -6.51 17.79 -4.29
C ARG A 109 -5.75 19.10 -4.15
N GLU A 110 -5.60 19.57 -2.92
CA GLU A 110 -4.89 20.80 -2.56
C GLU A 110 -5.49 22.09 -3.14
N SER A 111 -6.61 22.00 -3.88
CA SER A 111 -7.35 23.18 -4.33
C SER A 111 -7.98 23.89 -3.15
N VAL A 112 -7.93 25.22 -3.17
CA VAL A 112 -8.56 26.06 -2.15
C VAL A 112 -10.06 26.12 -2.42
N LEU A 113 -10.85 25.99 -1.37
CA LEU A 113 -12.29 26.14 -1.45
C LEU A 113 -12.64 27.61 -1.64
N ASP A 114 -13.07 27.99 -2.83
CA ASP A 114 -13.56 29.32 -3.20
C ASP A 114 -15.02 29.27 -3.66
N SER A 115 -15.59 30.40 -4.04
CA SER A 115 -16.99 30.48 -4.44
C SER A 115 -17.31 29.68 -5.70
N ASP A 116 -16.39 29.64 -6.67
CA ASP A 116 -16.56 28.95 -7.94
C ASP A 116 -16.48 27.43 -7.73
N ASN A 117 -15.54 26.97 -6.88
CA ASN A 117 -15.41 25.58 -6.50
C ASN A 117 -16.61 25.07 -5.70
N ILE A 118 -17.22 25.92 -4.87
CA ILE A 118 -18.45 25.57 -4.13
C ILE A 118 -19.62 25.29 -5.09
N GLU A 119 -19.79 26.06 -6.12
CA GLU A 119 -20.85 25.82 -7.11
C GLU A 119 -20.60 24.51 -7.86
N ALA A 120 -19.36 24.27 -8.30
CA ALA A 120 -18.99 23.02 -8.97
C ALA A 120 -19.20 21.79 -8.06
N ILE A 121 -18.91 21.89 -6.75
CA ILE A 121 -19.14 20.82 -5.78
C ILE A 121 -20.65 20.55 -5.60
N LEU A 122 -21.46 21.59 -5.51
CA LEU A 122 -22.91 21.44 -5.37
C LEU A 122 -23.54 20.80 -6.61
N ASP A 123 -23.05 21.14 -7.80
CA ASP A 123 -23.55 20.59 -9.07
C ASP A 123 -23.07 19.16 -9.31
N SER A 124 -22.01 18.73 -8.63
CA SER A 124 -21.49 17.35 -8.73
C SER A 124 -22.38 16.29 -8.12
N GLY A 125 -23.26 16.70 -7.18
CA GLY A 125 -24.09 15.77 -6.41
C GLY A 125 -23.34 15.00 -5.32
N THR A 126 -22.06 15.34 -5.07
CA THR A 126 -21.26 14.73 -4.01
C THR A 126 -21.84 15.06 -2.64
N GLN A 127 -22.00 14.05 -1.77
CA GLN A 127 -22.60 14.25 -0.45
C GLN A 127 -21.63 14.80 0.59
N ASN A 128 -20.39 14.40 0.52
CA ASN A 128 -19.32 14.75 1.49
C ASN A 128 -18.05 15.12 0.76
N ILE A 129 -17.31 16.09 1.31
CA ILE A 129 -15.96 16.44 0.89
C ILE A 129 -14.99 16.27 2.05
N LEU A 130 -13.71 16.11 1.75
CA LEU A 130 -12.65 16.01 2.73
C LEU A 130 -11.79 17.27 2.71
N LEU A 131 -11.68 17.91 3.86
CA LEU A 131 -10.83 19.08 4.08
C LEU A 131 -9.66 18.71 4.97
N HIS A 132 -8.53 19.39 4.79
CA HIS A 132 -7.39 19.27 5.70
C HIS A 132 -7.78 19.68 7.12
N ARG A 133 -7.33 18.94 8.13
CA ARG A 133 -7.51 19.31 9.53
C ARG A 133 -6.62 20.52 9.86
N GLU A 134 -7.19 21.47 10.61
CA GLU A 134 -6.44 22.67 11.06
C GLU A 134 -5.68 22.43 12.37
N ASP A 135 -6.14 21.47 13.18
CA ASP A 135 -5.62 21.15 14.50
C ASP A 135 -4.34 20.30 14.48
N GLN A 136 -3.95 19.79 13.33
CA GLN A 136 -2.72 19.03 13.16
C GLN A 136 -1.61 19.88 12.53
N ASN A 137 -0.38 19.70 13.01
CA ASN A 137 0.79 20.20 12.31
C ASN A 137 0.86 19.52 10.93
N LEU A 138 0.32 20.18 9.92
CA LEU A 138 0.34 19.72 8.51
C LEU A 138 1.74 19.33 8.05
N SER A 139 2.79 19.92 8.65
CA SER A 139 4.17 19.56 8.38
C SER A 139 4.50 18.09 8.72
N ASP A 140 3.87 17.52 9.74
CA ASP A 140 4.18 16.17 10.22
C ASP A 140 3.77 15.10 9.20
N TYR A 141 2.66 15.35 8.49
CA TYR A 141 2.09 14.41 7.53
C TYR A 141 2.10 14.90 6.08
N ALA A 142 2.78 16.00 5.79
CA ALA A 142 2.94 16.53 4.42
C ALA A 142 3.45 15.45 3.45
N ILE A 143 4.21 14.49 3.97
CA ILE A 143 4.73 13.37 3.18
C ILE A 143 3.63 12.49 2.57
N ILE A 144 2.51 12.28 3.28
CA ILE A 144 1.38 11.50 2.76
C ILE A 144 0.69 12.26 1.64
N TYR A 145 0.45 13.57 1.82
CA TYR A 145 -0.13 14.41 0.78
C TYR A 145 0.75 14.49 -0.47
N ASN A 146 2.05 14.69 -0.30
CA ASN A 146 3.00 14.72 -1.40
C ASN A 146 3.05 13.36 -2.14
N THR A 147 2.91 12.27 -1.40
CA THR A 147 2.88 10.92 -1.98
C THR A 147 1.60 10.69 -2.76
N LEU A 148 0.44 11.12 -2.24
CA LEU A 148 -0.84 11.07 -2.94
C LEU A 148 -0.81 11.86 -4.26
N GLN A 149 -0.13 13.02 -4.30
CA GLN A 149 0.01 13.79 -5.55
C GLN A 149 0.86 13.07 -6.61
N LYS A 150 1.78 12.21 -6.19
CA LYS A 150 2.63 11.40 -7.08
C LYS A 150 2.05 10.03 -7.40
N ASP A 151 0.91 9.68 -6.80
CA ASP A 151 0.25 8.41 -7.04
C ASP A 151 -0.41 8.41 -8.44
N PRO A 152 -0.02 7.47 -9.33
CA PRO A 152 -0.60 7.36 -10.66
C PRO A 152 -1.98 6.68 -10.66
N SER A 153 -2.40 6.08 -9.54
CA SER A 153 -3.63 5.31 -9.42
C SER A 153 -4.72 6.08 -8.68
N ASN A 154 -5.97 5.88 -9.09
CA ASN A 154 -7.15 6.48 -8.46
C ASN A 154 -8.09 5.44 -7.84
N SER A 155 -7.88 4.15 -8.15
CA SER A 155 -8.67 3.03 -7.65
C SER A 155 -7.79 1.85 -7.27
N GLU A 156 -8.35 0.90 -6.51
CA GLU A 156 -7.67 -0.35 -6.15
C GLU A 156 -7.25 -1.12 -7.40
N LYS A 157 -8.16 -1.21 -8.39
CA LYS A 157 -7.89 -1.90 -9.66
C LYS A 157 -6.69 -1.33 -10.40
N GLU A 158 -6.63 -0.01 -10.57
CA GLU A 158 -5.50 0.65 -11.22
C GLU A 158 -4.20 0.44 -10.46
N ALA A 159 -4.24 0.50 -9.12
CA ALA A 159 -3.08 0.26 -8.27
C ALA A 159 -2.54 -1.16 -8.40
N VAL A 160 -3.43 -2.16 -8.40
CA VAL A 160 -3.08 -3.58 -8.57
C VAL A 160 -2.43 -3.82 -9.93
N LEU A 161 -3.02 -3.29 -11.01
CA LEU A 161 -2.48 -3.41 -12.37
C LEU A 161 -1.13 -2.69 -12.49
N TYR A 162 -1.00 -1.50 -11.91
CA TYR A 162 0.25 -0.75 -11.92
C TYR A 162 1.38 -1.52 -11.22
N ILE A 163 1.13 -2.08 -10.03
CA ILE A 163 2.13 -2.87 -9.30
C ILE A 163 2.51 -4.12 -10.08
N TYR A 164 1.54 -4.82 -10.67
CA TYR A 164 1.80 -6.01 -11.48
C TYR A 164 2.74 -5.70 -12.64
N ARG A 165 2.44 -4.63 -13.42
CA ARG A 165 3.28 -4.18 -14.53
C ARG A 165 4.70 -3.86 -14.08
N GLN A 166 4.84 -3.21 -12.94
CA GLN A 166 6.15 -2.88 -12.38
C GLN A 166 6.94 -4.14 -11.95
N LEU A 167 6.29 -5.15 -11.40
CA LEU A 167 6.94 -6.37 -10.93
C LEU A 167 7.27 -7.35 -12.05
N ARG A 168 6.36 -7.52 -13.00
CA ARG A 168 6.44 -8.54 -14.06
C ARG A 168 6.90 -8.02 -15.41
N ASN A 169 6.88 -6.70 -15.63
CA ASN A 169 7.11 -6.05 -16.94
C ASN A 169 6.18 -6.61 -18.05
N ALA A 170 4.98 -7.03 -17.69
CA ALA A 170 3.98 -7.61 -18.57
C ALA A 170 2.58 -7.17 -18.13
N GLU A 171 1.63 -7.23 -19.04
CA GLU A 171 0.21 -7.05 -18.70
C GLU A 171 -0.33 -8.33 -18.03
N PRO A 172 -1.17 -8.22 -16.99
CA PRO A 172 -1.85 -9.37 -16.42
C PRO A 172 -2.92 -9.90 -17.37
N ALA A 173 -3.21 -11.20 -17.27
CA ALA A 173 -4.30 -11.81 -18.04
C ALA A 173 -5.67 -11.26 -17.59
N ASP A 174 -5.82 -11.09 -16.27
CA ASP A 174 -7.00 -10.53 -15.63
C ASP A 174 -6.62 -9.83 -14.31
N GLU A 175 -7.57 -9.11 -13.72
CA GLU A 175 -7.40 -8.42 -12.44
C GLU A 175 -7.16 -9.42 -11.29
N ALA A 176 -7.85 -10.56 -11.30
CA ALA A 176 -7.74 -11.57 -10.26
C ALA A 176 -6.32 -12.13 -10.16
N SER A 177 -5.70 -12.43 -11.31
CA SER A 177 -4.29 -12.86 -11.37
C SER A 177 -3.33 -11.81 -10.84
N ALA A 178 -3.58 -10.53 -11.13
CA ALA A 178 -2.74 -9.45 -10.62
C ALA A 178 -2.87 -9.32 -9.09
N ARG A 179 -4.09 -9.40 -8.56
CA ARG A 179 -4.38 -9.37 -7.12
C ARG A 179 -3.76 -10.57 -6.39
N GLU A 180 -3.84 -11.75 -6.98
CA GLU A 180 -3.22 -12.95 -6.44
C GLU A 180 -1.69 -12.79 -6.29
N VAL A 181 -1.02 -12.18 -7.25
CA VAL A 181 0.43 -11.92 -7.16
C VAL A 181 0.76 -11.06 -5.94
N ILE A 182 0.01 -9.98 -5.69
CA ILE A 182 0.24 -9.09 -4.54
C ILE A 182 -0.04 -9.83 -3.22
N THR A 183 -1.14 -10.59 -3.17
CA THR A 183 -1.47 -11.40 -1.99
C THR A 183 -0.37 -12.42 -1.69
N ASN A 184 0.14 -13.09 -2.72
CA ASN A 184 1.22 -14.05 -2.57
C ASN A 184 2.57 -13.46 -2.17
N LEU A 185 2.79 -12.15 -2.37
CA LEU A 185 4.04 -11.49 -1.97
C LEU A 185 4.18 -11.36 -0.45
N PHE A 186 3.09 -10.99 0.26
CA PHE A 186 3.17 -10.58 1.66
C PHE A 186 2.18 -11.28 2.59
N PHE A 187 1.04 -11.77 2.07
CA PHE A 187 -0.10 -12.24 2.87
C PHE A 187 -0.33 -13.75 2.79
N SER A 188 0.43 -14.48 1.99
CA SER A 188 0.28 -15.93 1.82
C SER A 188 1.26 -16.69 2.70
N GLU A 189 0.76 -17.51 3.62
CA GLU A 189 1.56 -18.37 4.51
C GLU A 189 2.48 -19.35 3.74
N LYS A 190 2.08 -19.74 2.53
CA LYS A 190 2.90 -20.63 1.70
C LYS A 190 4.16 -19.96 1.17
N ARG A 191 4.12 -18.65 0.95
CA ARG A 191 5.19 -17.90 0.27
C ARG A 191 5.92 -16.90 1.16
N TYR A 192 5.31 -16.48 2.25
CA TYR A 192 5.85 -15.46 3.14
C TYR A 192 5.89 -15.95 4.59
N ASP A 193 7.02 -15.78 5.26
CA ASP A 193 7.20 -16.15 6.66
C ASP A 193 8.17 -15.18 7.33
N LEU A 194 7.69 -14.45 8.33
CA LEU A 194 8.50 -13.58 9.19
C LEU A 194 9.33 -14.37 10.22
N GLY A 195 8.91 -15.60 10.51
CA GLY A 195 9.37 -16.36 11.66
C GLY A 195 8.85 -15.78 12.98
N GLU A 196 8.96 -16.57 14.05
CA GLU A 196 8.48 -16.17 15.40
C GLU A 196 9.21 -14.94 15.93
N VAL A 197 10.52 -14.91 15.75
CA VAL A 197 11.36 -13.78 16.19
C VAL A 197 11.02 -12.50 15.41
N GLY A 198 10.76 -12.62 14.11
CA GLY A 198 10.37 -11.48 13.27
C GLY A 198 9.03 -10.89 13.72
N ARG A 199 8.01 -11.74 13.91
CA ARG A 199 6.70 -11.29 14.42
C ARG A 199 6.81 -10.63 15.80
N TYR A 200 7.53 -11.26 16.74
CA TYR A 200 7.76 -10.70 18.06
C TYR A 200 8.40 -9.31 17.99
N ARG A 201 9.40 -9.13 17.13
CA ARG A 201 10.11 -7.86 16.99
C ARG A 201 9.24 -6.75 16.40
N ILE A 202 8.47 -7.06 15.36
CA ILE A 202 7.53 -6.11 14.76
C ILE A 202 6.50 -5.67 15.82
N ASN A 203 5.89 -6.62 16.52
CA ASN A 203 4.91 -6.32 17.55
C ASN A 203 5.50 -5.44 18.66
N LYS A 204 6.70 -5.79 19.15
CA LYS A 204 7.37 -5.02 20.20
C LYS A 204 7.77 -3.61 19.76
N LYS A 205 8.23 -3.46 18.51
CA LYS A 205 8.69 -2.18 17.98
C LYS A 205 7.52 -1.23 17.71
N LEU A 206 6.44 -1.74 17.15
CA LEU A 206 5.28 -0.96 16.71
C LEU A 206 4.14 -0.93 17.75
N GLY A 207 4.29 -1.64 18.88
CA GLY A 207 3.24 -1.72 19.90
C GLY A 207 2.00 -2.53 19.47
N LEU A 208 2.18 -3.47 18.54
CA LEU A 208 1.10 -4.29 18.01
C LEU A 208 0.80 -5.48 18.93
N THR A 209 -0.46 -5.91 18.91
CA THR A 209 -0.96 -7.07 19.69
C THR A 209 -1.29 -8.27 18.81
N THR A 210 -0.76 -8.31 17.58
CA THR A 210 -0.98 -9.42 16.65
C THR A 210 -0.48 -10.73 17.23
N SER A 211 -1.24 -11.83 17.06
CA SER A 211 -0.85 -13.14 17.56
C SER A 211 0.51 -13.59 17.03
N ALA A 212 1.29 -14.27 17.86
CA ALA A 212 2.59 -14.85 17.48
C ALA A 212 2.49 -15.92 16.37
N ASP A 213 1.31 -16.52 16.20
CA ASP A 213 1.06 -17.54 15.17
C ASP A 213 0.95 -16.92 13.77
N VAL A 214 0.63 -15.62 13.67
CA VAL A 214 0.54 -14.92 12.39
C VAL A 214 1.94 -14.58 11.89
N LYS A 215 2.45 -15.40 10.99
CA LYS A 215 3.81 -15.27 10.43
C LYS A 215 3.88 -14.49 9.13
N VAL A 216 2.74 -14.06 8.59
CA VAL A 216 2.64 -13.19 7.41
C VAL A 216 2.51 -11.73 7.81
N LEU A 217 2.78 -10.81 6.89
CA LEU A 217 2.48 -9.39 7.11
C LEU A 217 0.97 -9.18 7.18
N THR A 218 0.56 -8.21 7.99
CA THR A 218 -0.82 -7.71 8.04
C THR A 218 -0.91 -6.30 7.46
N LYS A 219 -2.11 -5.88 7.11
CA LYS A 219 -2.33 -4.49 6.67
C LYS A 219 -1.94 -3.50 7.77
N GLU A 220 -2.22 -3.84 9.02
CA GLU A 220 -1.89 -3.04 10.20
C GLU A 220 -0.37 -2.88 10.36
N ASP A 221 0.42 -3.96 10.13
CA ASP A 221 1.88 -3.88 10.17
C ASP A 221 2.39 -2.80 9.22
N ILE A 222 1.88 -2.79 7.98
CA ILE A 222 2.30 -1.83 6.94
C ILE A 222 1.95 -0.40 7.36
N ILE A 223 0.74 -0.18 7.86
CA ILE A 223 0.29 1.14 8.32
C ILE A 223 1.17 1.66 9.45
N GLU A 224 1.39 0.83 10.47
CA GLU A 224 2.15 1.24 11.65
C GLU A 224 3.64 1.46 11.33
N ILE A 225 4.21 0.72 10.37
CA ILE A 225 5.57 0.99 9.86
C ILE A 225 5.64 2.36 9.20
N ILE A 226 4.64 2.71 8.39
CA ILE A 226 4.59 4.02 7.72
C ILE A 226 4.46 5.13 8.77
N LYS A 227 3.58 4.98 9.76
CA LYS A 227 3.43 5.94 10.87
C LYS A 227 4.73 6.10 11.64
N TYR A 228 5.38 4.99 12.01
CA TYR A 228 6.66 5.03 12.71
C TYR A 228 7.75 5.73 11.89
N LEU A 229 7.78 5.53 10.59
CA LEU A 229 8.73 6.21 9.70
C LEU A 229 8.46 7.73 9.64
N ILE A 230 7.21 8.15 9.64
CA ILE A 230 6.82 9.56 9.73
C ILE A 230 7.26 10.16 11.09
N GLU A 231 7.07 9.44 12.18
CA GLU A 231 7.54 9.87 13.50
C GLU A 231 9.06 10.01 13.57
N LEU A 232 9.81 9.13 12.91
CA LEU A 232 11.27 9.24 12.78
C LEU A 232 11.69 10.50 12.03
N ILE A 233 11.00 10.84 10.94
CA ILE A 233 11.27 12.03 10.15
C ILE A 233 11.05 13.28 11.00
N ASN A 234 10.02 13.28 11.82
CA ASN A 234 9.66 14.38 12.72
C ASN A 234 10.44 14.36 14.05
N SER A 235 11.44 13.48 14.16
CA SER A 235 12.30 13.34 15.37
C SER A 235 11.51 12.94 16.64
N LYS A 236 10.36 12.30 16.48
CA LYS A 236 9.52 11.80 17.59
C LYS A 236 9.85 10.34 17.98
N ALA A 237 10.58 9.62 17.12
CA ALA A 237 10.98 8.23 17.32
C ALA A 237 12.49 8.06 17.23
N ILE A 238 12.98 6.88 17.63
CA ILE A 238 14.42 6.56 17.72
C ILE A 238 14.77 5.56 16.62
N VAL A 239 15.88 5.84 15.91
CA VAL A 239 16.45 4.93 14.90
C VAL A 239 17.06 3.71 15.60
N ASP A 240 16.87 2.52 14.99
CA ASP A 240 17.51 1.30 15.48
C ASP A 240 19.02 1.30 15.19
N ASP A 241 19.81 0.85 16.15
CA ASP A 241 21.20 0.50 15.91
C ASP A 241 21.25 -0.87 15.22
N ILE A 242 21.38 -0.85 13.89
CA ILE A 242 21.38 -2.06 13.05
C ILE A 242 22.61 -2.94 13.26
N ASP A 243 23.68 -2.40 13.81
CA ASP A 243 24.93 -3.12 14.05
C ASP A 243 24.99 -3.78 15.43
N HIS A 244 24.12 -3.36 16.35
CA HIS A 244 24.04 -3.96 17.67
C HIS A 244 23.59 -5.43 17.59
N LEU A 245 24.29 -6.33 18.28
CA LEU A 245 24.04 -7.76 18.22
C LEU A 245 22.62 -8.17 18.65
N SER A 246 21.96 -7.38 19.49
CA SER A 246 20.54 -7.60 19.82
C SER A 246 19.60 -7.41 18.61
N ASN A 247 20.01 -6.65 17.59
CA ASN A 247 19.24 -6.36 16.38
C ASN A 247 19.67 -7.20 15.18
N ARG A 248 20.81 -7.90 15.28
CA ARG A 248 21.30 -8.80 14.23
C ARG A 248 20.96 -10.24 14.59
N ARG A 249 20.34 -10.93 13.64
CA ARG A 249 20.10 -12.37 13.78
C ARG A 249 21.37 -13.16 13.41
N VAL A 250 21.77 -14.04 14.29
CA VAL A 250 22.84 -15.01 14.03
C VAL A 250 22.20 -16.29 13.48
N ARG A 251 22.66 -16.73 12.30
CA ARG A 251 22.28 -18.04 11.75
C ARG A 251 23.18 -19.11 12.34
N THR A 252 22.56 -20.07 13.02
CA THR A 252 23.28 -21.22 13.58
C THR A 252 23.74 -22.19 12.51
N VAL A 253 24.73 -23.02 12.80
CA VAL A 253 25.21 -24.05 11.89
C VAL A 253 24.08 -25.03 11.52
N GLY A 254 23.25 -25.40 12.51
CA GLY A 254 22.09 -26.27 12.26
C GLY A 254 21.11 -25.71 11.24
N GLU A 255 20.80 -24.40 11.32
CA GLU A 255 19.93 -23.73 10.35
C GLU A 255 20.55 -23.72 8.94
N GLN A 256 21.85 -23.45 8.84
CA GLN A 256 22.55 -23.46 7.56
C GLN A 256 22.56 -24.84 6.91
N LEU A 257 22.84 -25.88 7.71
CA LEU A 257 22.79 -27.25 7.25
C LEU A 257 21.39 -27.65 6.82
N TYR A 258 20.36 -27.34 7.61
CA TYR A 258 18.96 -27.62 7.26
C TYR A 258 18.59 -27.04 5.91
N ASN A 259 18.95 -25.78 5.64
CA ASN A 259 18.68 -25.13 4.37
C ASN A 259 19.40 -25.83 3.19
N GLN A 260 20.66 -26.22 3.36
CA GLN A 260 21.41 -26.92 2.33
C GLN A 260 20.88 -28.33 2.06
N PHE A 261 20.48 -29.04 3.12
CA PHE A 261 19.82 -30.34 2.99
C PHE A 261 18.49 -30.21 2.24
N GLY A 262 17.68 -29.20 2.55
CA GLY A 262 16.41 -28.91 1.84
C GLY A 262 16.63 -28.72 0.34
N ILE A 263 17.65 -27.95 -0.05
CA ILE A 263 18.00 -27.74 -1.46
C ILE A 263 18.48 -29.07 -2.10
N GLY A 264 19.31 -29.83 -1.41
CA GLY A 264 19.80 -31.12 -1.89
C GLY A 264 18.66 -32.12 -2.10
N LEU A 265 17.73 -32.25 -1.15
CA LEU A 265 16.57 -33.11 -1.23
C LEU A 265 15.61 -32.71 -2.36
N ALA A 266 15.39 -31.39 -2.55
CA ALA A 266 14.56 -30.90 -3.65
C ALA A 266 15.15 -31.28 -5.02
N ARG A 267 16.47 -31.12 -5.19
CA ARG A 267 17.17 -31.55 -6.43
C ARG A 267 17.09 -33.04 -6.64
N MET A 268 17.26 -33.83 -5.59
CA MET A 268 17.14 -35.30 -5.66
C MET A 268 15.71 -35.72 -6.03
N SER A 269 14.68 -35.08 -5.43
CA SER A 269 13.28 -35.35 -5.78
C SER A 269 13.01 -35.05 -7.26
N LEU A 270 13.47 -33.91 -7.77
CA LEU A 270 13.34 -33.60 -9.20
C LEU A 270 14.03 -34.62 -10.09
N SER A 271 15.23 -35.05 -9.73
CA SER A 271 15.96 -36.09 -10.48
C SER A 271 15.20 -37.42 -10.50
N LEU A 272 14.63 -37.85 -9.36
CA LEU A 272 13.82 -39.07 -9.28
C LEU A 272 12.54 -38.99 -10.11
N ILE A 273 11.87 -37.83 -10.14
CA ILE A 273 10.69 -37.59 -10.99
C ILE A 273 11.07 -37.78 -12.46
N HIS A 274 12.15 -37.17 -12.92
CA HIS A 274 12.63 -37.31 -14.30
C HIS A 274 13.05 -38.74 -14.68
N ILE A 275 13.57 -39.51 -13.72
CA ILE A 275 13.94 -40.90 -13.95
C ILE A 275 12.70 -41.79 -13.97
N SER A 276 11.71 -41.50 -13.12
CA SER A 276 10.51 -42.36 -12.98
C SER A 276 9.38 -42.01 -13.96
N GLU A 277 9.41 -40.82 -14.60
CA GLU A 277 8.51 -40.51 -15.71
C GLU A 277 9.12 -41.07 -16.99
N PRO A 278 8.64 -42.28 -17.47
CA PRO A 278 9.03 -42.74 -18.80
C PRO A 278 8.52 -41.68 -19.80
N THR A 279 9.40 -41.30 -20.71
CA THR A 279 9.05 -40.45 -21.85
C THR A 279 7.73 -40.93 -22.44
N ARG A 280 6.65 -40.15 -22.26
CA ARG A 280 5.40 -40.37 -22.99
C ARG A 280 5.70 -40.31 -24.47
N PRO A 281 5.33 -41.38 -25.25
CA PRO A 281 5.48 -41.37 -26.69
C PRO A 281 4.66 -40.26 -27.32
#